data_dbbae9770eb82f33aa9b15571aa9512d
#
_entry.id   dbbae9770eb82f33aa9b15571aa9512d
#
_cell.length_a   1.000
_cell.length_b   1.000
_cell.length_c   1.000
_cell.angle_alpha   90.00
_cell.angle_beta   90.00
_cell.angle_gamma   90.00
#
_symmetry.space_group_name_H-M   'P 1'
#
loop_
_entity.id
_entity.type
_entity.pdbx_description
1 polymer ?
#
loop_
_entity_poly.entity_id
_entity_poly.type
_entity_poly.pdbx_seq_one_letter_code
_entity_poly.pdbx_strand_id
1 'polypeptide(L)'
;MRRIAAHYLIRRGEITARPVITLDDEGCITSIDKWERLDTLAQTEFYAGALCAGFVNAHSHIELSYLRGAIERGSGFAGFARQIGAVRGNFTPEEREQALRTADAVMWAQGVDAVADIANGATSMEMKAQSPIHYTTFGEVFGLNSTTEPMLRLQAEWPEVILTPHSTYSLQEETFRQTVEAAGDDD
;
A
#
# COMPACT_ATOMS: atom_id res chain seq x y z
N MET A 1 -7.95 28.87 1.28
CA MET A 1 -6.58 28.95 0.69
C MET A 1 -5.54 28.72 1.76
N ARG A 2 -4.62 27.78 1.64
CA ARG A 2 -3.58 27.39 2.59
C ARG A 2 -2.20 27.55 1.94
N ARG A 3 -1.19 28.03 2.70
CA ARG A 3 0.16 28.18 2.21
C ARG A 3 1.13 27.39 3.11
N ILE A 4 2.00 26.61 2.49
CA ILE A 4 2.97 25.74 3.16
C ILE A 4 4.37 26.06 2.63
N ALA A 5 5.35 26.24 3.52
CA ALA A 5 6.75 26.45 3.16
C ALA A 5 7.68 25.48 3.89
N ALA A 6 8.84 25.23 3.32
CA ALA A 6 9.88 24.41 3.93
C ALA A 6 11.28 24.88 3.49
N HIS A 7 12.33 24.19 3.99
CA HIS A 7 13.69 24.42 3.47
C HIS A 7 13.84 23.90 2.05
N TYR A 8 13.24 22.73 1.75
CA TYR A 8 13.36 22.06 0.45
C TYR A 8 12.03 21.45 0.02
N LEU A 9 11.88 21.31 -1.30
CA LEU A 9 10.85 20.49 -1.93
C LEU A 9 11.55 19.46 -2.84
N ILE A 10 11.22 18.18 -2.64
CA ILE A 10 11.66 17.09 -3.51
C ILE A 10 10.49 16.72 -4.41
N ARG A 11 10.64 16.92 -5.71
CA ARG A 11 9.60 16.63 -6.71
C ARG A 11 10.23 16.14 -8.01
N ARG A 12 9.79 15.00 -8.50
CA ARG A 12 10.25 14.41 -9.79
C ARG A 12 11.78 14.31 -9.90
N GLY A 13 12.45 13.95 -8.80
CA GLY A 13 13.91 13.83 -8.75
C GLY A 13 14.67 15.15 -8.60
N GLU A 14 13.98 16.29 -8.58
CA GLU A 14 14.57 17.61 -8.40
C GLU A 14 14.42 18.11 -6.96
N ILE A 15 15.41 18.89 -6.50
CA ILE A 15 15.37 19.56 -5.19
C ILE A 15 15.27 21.07 -5.41
N THR A 16 14.15 21.64 -4.97
CA THR A 16 13.94 23.09 -4.97
C THR A 16 14.15 23.62 -3.56
N ALA A 17 15.06 24.59 -3.40
CA ALA A 17 15.27 25.26 -2.14
C ALA A 17 14.20 26.34 -1.89
N ARG A 18 13.81 26.50 -0.62
CA ARG A 18 12.90 27.56 -0.15
C ARG A 18 11.53 27.58 -0.88
N PRO A 19 10.83 26.43 -0.97
CA PRO A 19 9.53 26.39 -1.62
C PRO A 19 8.45 27.09 -0.78
N VAL A 20 7.45 27.66 -1.49
CA VAL A 20 6.11 27.98 -0.96
C VAL A 20 5.10 27.30 -1.84
N ILE A 21 4.30 26.42 -1.26
CA ILE A 21 3.21 25.73 -1.95
C ILE A 21 1.91 26.38 -1.52
N THR A 22 1.11 26.80 -2.48
CA THR A 22 -0.25 27.33 -2.24
C THR A 22 -1.27 26.27 -2.60
N LEU A 23 -2.23 26.05 -1.71
CA LEU A 23 -3.35 25.13 -1.87
C LEU A 23 -4.65 25.92 -1.91
N ASP A 24 -5.60 25.47 -2.72
CA ASP A 24 -7.00 25.94 -2.67
C ASP A 24 -7.76 25.35 -1.47
N ASP A 25 -9.07 25.57 -1.44
CA ASP A 25 -9.91 25.09 -0.33
C ASP A 25 -10.22 23.59 -0.46
N GLU A 26 -10.03 23.00 -1.63
CA GLU A 26 -10.10 21.56 -1.92
C GLU A 26 -8.78 20.82 -1.62
N GLY A 27 -7.70 21.56 -1.28
CA GLY A 27 -6.39 20.99 -0.99
C GLY A 27 -5.51 20.75 -2.23
N CYS A 28 -5.95 21.22 -3.40
CA CYS A 28 -5.18 21.11 -4.63
C CYS A 28 -4.07 22.17 -4.69
N ILE A 29 -2.90 21.79 -5.22
CA ILE A 29 -1.78 22.72 -5.41
C ILE A 29 -2.08 23.66 -6.56
N THR A 30 -2.19 24.96 -6.26
CA THR A 30 -2.41 26.03 -7.25
C THR A 30 -1.12 26.72 -7.71
N SER A 31 -0.12 26.81 -6.83
CA SER A 31 1.21 27.30 -7.20
C SER A 31 2.31 26.69 -6.36
N ILE A 32 3.53 26.70 -6.93
CA ILE A 32 4.79 26.39 -6.24
C ILE A 32 5.76 27.51 -6.56
N ASP A 33 6.02 28.36 -5.55
CA ASP A 33 6.87 29.53 -5.62
C ASP A 33 8.10 29.35 -4.74
N LYS A 34 8.97 30.37 -4.65
CA LYS A 34 10.09 30.43 -3.71
C LYS A 34 9.93 31.62 -2.76
N TRP A 35 10.30 31.39 -1.51
CA TRP A 35 10.46 32.50 -0.57
C TRP A 35 11.91 32.98 -0.52
N GLU A 36 12.11 34.30 -0.45
CA GLU A 36 13.44 34.91 -0.38
C GLU A 36 13.77 35.36 1.05
N ARG A 37 12.77 35.82 1.78
CA ARG A 37 12.91 36.37 3.13
C ARG A 37 11.83 35.77 4.03
N LEU A 38 12.14 35.56 5.32
CA LEU A 38 11.22 35.00 6.30
C LEU A 38 9.97 35.88 6.53
N ASP A 39 10.10 37.19 6.38
CA ASP A 39 8.98 38.14 6.53
C ASP A 39 7.92 37.97 5.40
N THR A 40 8.26 37.35 4.28
CA THR A 40 7.32 37.05 3.21
C THR A 40 6.46 35.80 3.48
N LEU A 41 6.72 35.10 4.60
CA LEU A 41 6.00 33.90 5.03
C LEU A 41 4.83 34.22 5.99
N ALA A 42 4.35 35.46 6.02
CA ALA A 42 3.15 35.80 6.77
C ALA A 42 1.97 34.89 6.34
N GLN A 43 1.23 34.36 7.32
CA GLN A 43 0.12 33.40 7.09
C GLN A 43 0.52 32.13 6.32
N THR A 44 1.78 31.69 6.49
CA THR A 44 2.31 30.48 5.85
C THR A 44 2.77 29.51 6.94
N GLU A 45 2.33 28.27 6.85
CA GLU A 45 2.83 27.19 7.72
C GLU A 45 4.24 26.81 7.30
N PHE A 46 5.19 26.83 8.23
CA PHE A 46 6.57 26.47 7.93
C PHE A 46 6.94 25.13 8.55
N TYR A 47 7.39 24.19 7.71
CA TYR A 47 7.89 22.89 8.11
C TYR A 47 9.40 22.82 7.94
N ALA A 48 10.12 22.61 9.03
CA ALA A 48 11.57 22.48 9.00
C ALA A 48 11.94 21.11 8.38
N GLY A 49 12.56 21.15 7.21
CA GLY A 49 12.97 19.94 6.50
C GLY A 49 12.70 20.00 5.00
N ALA A 50 12.41 18.86 4.41
CA ALA A 50 12.05 18.71 3.02
C ALA A 50 10.59 18.24 2.91
N LEU A 51 9.82 18.90 2.06
CA LEU A 51 8.51 18.41 1.60
C LEU A 51 8.71 17.46 0.43
N CYS A 52 7.93 16.41 0.38
CA CYS A 52 7.82 15.52 -0.79
C CYS A 52 6.38 15.03 -0.90
N ALA A 53 6.03 14.40 -2.01
CA ALA A 53 4.80 13.62 -2.12
C ALA A 53 4.80 12.46 -1.13
N GLY A 54 3.62 11.97 -0.76
CA GLY A 54 3.48 10.74 0.02
C GLY A 54 4.16 9.56 -0.67
N PHE A 55 4.60 8.59 0.12
CA PHE A 55 5.29 7.41 -0.42
C PHE A 55 4.27 6.40 -0.96
N VAL A 56 4.68 5.68 -2.00
CA VAL A 56 3.94 4.55 -2.55
C VAL A 56 4.64 3.26 -2.16
N ASN A 57 3.94 2.38 -1.44
CA ASN A 57 4.39 1.01 -1.23
C ASN A 57 3.84 0.15 -2.38
N ALA A 58 4.68 -0.13 -3.37
CA ALA A 58 4.27 -0.81 -4.61
C ALA A 58 4.08 -2.33 -4.45
N HIS A 59 4.32 -2.92 -3.28
CA HIS A 59 4.08 -4.35 -3.02
C HIS A 59 3.97 -4.61 -1.52
N SER A 60 2.82 -5.09 -1.09
CA SER A 60 2.53 -5.41 0.30
C SER A 60 1.66 -6.67 0.38
N HIS A 61 1.72 -7.35 1.52
CA HIS A 61 0.78 -8.37 1.97
C HIS A 61 0.33 -7.99 3.38
N ILE A 62 -0.48 -6.93 3.50
CA ILE A 62 -0.84 -6.38 4.81
C ILE A 62 -1.57 -7.40 5.69
N GLU A 63 -2.30 -8.33 5.09
CA GLU A 63 -2.97 -9.43 5.79
C GLU A 63 -2.00 -10.37 6.53
N LEU A 64 -0.69 -10.35 6.19
CA LEU A 64 0.35 -11.14 6.84
C LEU A 64 1.10 -10.38 7.94
N SER A 65 0.67 -9.18 8.30
CA SER A 65 1.33 -8.33 9.30
C SER A 65 1.47 -8.98 10.68
N TYR A 66 0.59 -9.91 11.02
CA TYR A 66 0.67 -10.70 12.26
C TYR A 66 1.91 -11.61 12.34
N LEU A 67 2.56 -11.91 11.20
CA LEU A 67 3.80 -12.69 11.14
C LEU A 67 5.05 -11.88 11.50
N ARG A 68 4.91 -10.58 11.78
CA ARG A 68 6.03 -9.72 12.14
C ARG A 68 6.76 -10.25 13.37
N GLY A 69 8.04 -10.58 13.19
CA GLY A 69 8.88 -11.13 14.24
C GLY A 69 8.72 -12.64 14.50
N ALA A 70 7.73 -13.29 13.86
CA ALA A 70 7.53 -14.75 13.97
C ALA A 70 8.34 -15.56 12.94
N ILE A 71 8.92 -14.87 11.94
CA ILE A 71 9.73 -15.47 10.88
C ILE A 71 11.19 -15.11 11.11
N GLU A 72 12.07 -16.13 11.14
CA GLU A 72 13.51 -15.95 11.29
C GLU A 72 14.12 -15.34 10.03
N ARG A 73 14.93 -14.29 10.22
CA ARG A 73 15.64 -13.63 9.12
C ARG A 73 16.78 -14.48 8.60
N GLY A 74 17.06 -14.40 7.30
CA GLY A 74 18.21 -15.06 6.70
C GLY A 74 18.03 -16.55 6.41
N SER A 75 16.82 -17.10 6.60
CA SER A 75 16.52 -18.53 6.36
C SER A 75 16.41 -18.92 4.87
N GLY A 76 16.54 -17.95 3.96
CA GLY A 76 16.33 -18.12 2.52
C GLY A 76 14.87 -18.40 2.16
N PHE A 77 14.56 -18.45 0.86
CA PHE A 77 13.17 -18.62 0.37
C PHE A 77 12.51 -19.89 0.89
N ALA A 78 13.18 -21.05 0.82
CA ALA A 78 12.61 -22.32 1.28
C ALA A 78 12.40 -22.34 2.81
N GLY A 79 13.29 -21.70 3.57
CA GLY A 79 13.14 -21.52 5.01
C GLY A 79 11.97 -20.61 5.37
N PHE A 80 11.84 -19.49 4.66
CA PHE A 80 10.73 -18.56 4.79
C PHE A 80 9.38 -19.25 4.52
N ALA A 81 9.23 -19.94 3.39
CA ALA A 81 7.99 -20.62 3.02
C ALA A 81 7.58 -21.69 4.05
N ARG A 82 8.53 -22.47 4.56
CA ARG A 82 8.27 -23.47 5.62
C ARG A 82 7.81 -22.81 6.92
N GLN A 83 8.45 -21.72 7.33
CA GLN A 83 8.12 -21.01 8.56
C GLN A 83 6.72 -20.40 8.48
N ILE A 84 6.34 -19.76 7.38
CA ILE A 84 4.96 -19.27 7.19
C ILE A 84 3.97 -20.39 7.40
N GLY A 85 4.16 -21.55 6.75
CA GLY A 85 3.28 -22.71 6.89
C GLY A 85 3.16 -23.21 8.34
N ALA A 86 4.27 -23.17 9.09
CA ALA A 86 4.33 -23.66 10.47
C ALA A 86 3.66 -22.69 11.47
N VAL A 87 3.79 -21.36 11.29
CA VAL A 87 3.40 -20.40 12.32
C VAL A 87 2.07 -19.69 12.03
N ARG A 88 1.62 -19.66 10.77
CA ARG A 88 0.41 -18.91 10.38
C ARG A 88 -0.86 -19.32 11.15
N GLY A 89 -0.93 -20.55 11.66
CA GLY A 89 -2.04 -21.07 12.46
C GLY A 89 -2.00 -20.70 13.94
N ASN A 90 -0.91 -20.07 14.42
CA ASN A 90 -0.70 -19.82 15.86
C ASN A 90 -1.31 -18.51 16.37
N PHE A 91 -2.02 -17.78 15.51
CA PHE A 91 -2.56 -16.46 15.82
C PHE A 91 -4.09 -16.49 15.78
N THR A 92 -4.73 -15.87 16.77
CA THR A 92 -6.18 -15.71 16.80
C THR A 92 -6.66 -14.70 15.74
N PRO A 93 -7.95 -14.70 15.38
CA PRO A 93 -8.52 -13.68 14.50
C PRO A 93 -8.29 -12.25 15.04
N GLU A 94 -8.42 -12.06 16.35
CA GLU A 94 -8.24 -10.77 17.03
C GLU A 94 -6.80 -10.27 16.94
N GLU A 95 -5.81 -11.16 17.12
CA GLU A 95 -4.38 -10.84 16.96
C GLU A 95 -4.06 -10.43 15.51
N ARG A 96 -4.65 -11.11 14.54
CA ARG A 96 -4.48 -10.79 13.11
C ARG A 96 -5.09 -9.43 12.78
N GLU A 97 -6.30 -9.18 13.23
CA GLU A 97 -7.00 -7.90 13.04
C GLU A 97 -6.20 -6.73 13.68
N GLN A 98 -5.73 -6.92 14.91
CA GLN A 98 -4.92 -5.90 15.59
C GLN A 98 -3.60 -5.63 14.87
N ALA A 99 -2.93 -6.67 14.38
CA ALA A 99 -1.68 -6.53 13.63
C ALA A 99 -1.90 -5.79 12.30
N LEU A 100 -3.00 -6.11 11.60
CA LEU A 100 -3.42 -5.46 10.37
C LEU A 100 -3.60 -3.94 10.57
N ARG A 101 -4.43 -3.54 11.55
CA ARG A 101 -4.68 -2.12 11.88
C ARG A 101 -3.42 -1.41 12.34
N THR A 102 -2.57 -2.09 13.09
CA THR A 102 -1.28 -1.53 13.52
C THR A 102 -0.36 -1.28 12.34
N ALA A 103 -0.29 -2.20 11.38
CA ALA A 103 0.55 -2.05 10.19
C ALA A 103 0.08 -0.88 9.32
N ASP A 104 -1.22 -0.74 9.12
CA ASP A 104 -1.84 0.39 8.41
C ASP A 104 -1.48 1.72 9.07
N ALA A 105 -1.74 1.85 10.37
CA ALA A 105 -1.42 3.06 11.12
C ALA A 105 0.07 3.42 11.10
N VAL A 106 0.97 2.42 11.16
CA VAL A 106 2.42 2.63 11.07
C VAL A 106 2.82 3.12 9.68
N MET A 107 2.29 2.53 8.60
CA MET A 107 2.55 2.99 7.23
C MET A 107 2.09 4.42 7.04
N TRP A 108 0.88 4.77 7.47
CA TRP A 108 0.38 6.14 7.42
C TRP A 108 1.27 7.11 8.19
N ALA A 109 1.64 6.78 9.43
CA ALA A 109 2.53 7.61 10.26
C ALA A 109 3.94 7.81 9.65
N GLN A 110 4.36 6.89 8.78
CA GLN A 110 5.62 6.97 8.03
C GLN A 110 5.48 7.70 6.68
N GLY A 111 4.30 8.23 6.37
CA GLY A 111 4.06 9.02 5.15
C GLY A 111 3.75 8.16 3.91
N VAL A 112 3.34 6.91 4.09
CA VAL A 112 2.83 6.09 2.97
C VAL A 112 1.41 6.56 2.66
N ASP A 113 1.18 6.97 1.41
CA ASP A 113 -0.08 7.53 0.91
C ASP A 113 -0.85 6.52 0.04
N ALA A 114 -0.13 5.65 -0.64
CA ALA A 114 -0.73 4.60 -1.46
C ALA A 114 -0.01 3.25 -1.30
N VAL A 115 -0.77 2.16 -1.42
CA VAL A 115 -0.27 0.79 -1.29
C VAL A 115 -0.87 -0.09 -2.39
N ALA A 116 -0.01 -0.80 -3.11
CA ALA A 116 -0.39 -1.95 -3.92
C ALA A 116 -0.32 -3.19 -3.02
N ASP A 117 -1.46 -3.73 -2.63
CA ASP A 117 -1.56 -4.81 -1.65
C ASP A 117 -2.08 -6.11 -2.25
N ILE A 118 -1.38 -7.18 -1.99
CA ILE A 118 -1.75 -8.53 -2.41
C ILE A 118 -2.63 -9.17 -1.33
N ALA A 119 -3.81 -9.61 -1.69
CA ALA A 119 -4.78 -10.24 -0.79
C ALA A 119 -5.14 -11.65 -1.27
N ASN A 120 -5.15 -12.61 -0.34
CA ASN A 120 -5.62 -13.97 -0.61
C ASN A 120 -7.04 -14.21 -0.04
N GLY A 121 -7.76 -13.15 0.37
CA GLY A 121 -9.11 -13.18 0.88
C GLY A 121 -9.62 -11.81 1.32
N ALA A 122 -10.78 -11.79 1.99
CA ALA A 122 -11.48 -10.55 2.38
C ALA A 122 -10.98 -9.92 3.71
N THR A 123 -10.03 -10.54 4.40
CA THR A 123 -9.68 -10.17 5.79
C THR A 123 -9.20 -8.74 5.99
N SER A 124 -8.65 -8.11 4.94
CA SER A 124 -8.15 -6.73 4.99
C SER A 124 -9.10 -5.69 4.42
N MET A 125 -10.18 -6.11 3.75
CA MET A 125 -11.00 -5.20 2.93
C MET A 125 -11.72 -4.13 3.75
N GLU A 126 -12.37 -4.51 4.86
CA GLU A 126 -13.06 -3.54 5.73
C GLU A 126 -12.11 -2.51 6.35
N MET A 127 -10.89 -2.94 6.75
CA MET A 127 -9.87 -2.02 7.26
C MET A 127 -9.43 -1.06 6.17
N LYS A 128 -9.14 -1.54 4.96
CA LYS A 128 -8.74 -0.72 3.81
C LYS A 128 -9.79 0.34 3.45
N ALA A 129 -11.07 -0.02 3.48
CA ALA A 129 -12.17 0.92 3.22
C ALA A 129 -12.25 2.06 4.26
N GLN A 130 -11.67 1.89 5.44
CA GLN A 130 -11.64 2.89 6.51
C GLN A 130 -10.29 3.61 6.63
N SER A 131 -9.26 3.14 5.92
CA SER A 131 -7.91 3.69 5.98
C SER A 131 -7.80 5.03 5.25
N PRO A 132 -6.97 5.97 5.74
CA PRO A 132 -6.59 7.16 4.98
C PRO A 132 -5.63 6.84 3.82
N ILE A 133 -5.05 5.63 3.78
CA ILE A 133 -4.15 5.17 2.71
C ILE A 133 -4.97 4.69 1.52
N HIS A 134 -4.56 5.08 0.33
CA HIS A 134 -5.11 4.57 -0.92
C HIS A 134 -4.63 3.16 -1.21
N TYR A 135 -5.52 2.17 -1.11
CA TYR A 135 -5.20 0.78 -1.44
C TYR A 135 -5.65 0.42 -2.86
N THR A 136 -4.71 -0.07 -3.67
CA THR A 136 -5.02 -0.89 -4.86
C THR A 136 -4.86 -2.35 -4.44
N THR A 137 -5.94 -3.12 -4.43
CA THR A 137 -5.93 -4.50 -3.95
C THR A 137 -5.89 -5.48 -5.12
N PHE A 138 -4.88 -6.36 -5.09
CA PHE A 138 -4.73 -7.46 -6.02
C PHE A 138 -5.19 -8.76 -5.34
N GLY A 139 -6.30 -9.33 -5.80
CA GLY A 139 -6.80 -10.63 -5.37
C GLY A 139 -5.99 -11.75 -5.99
N GLU A 140 -5.07 -12.32 -5.21
CA GLU A 140 -4.08 -13.26 -5.70
C GLU A 140 -4.56 -14.70 -5.66
N VAL A 141 -4.53 -15.35 -6.81
CA VAL A 141 -4.71 -16.80 -6.91
C VAL A 141 -3.36 -17.49 -6.70
N PHE A 142 -3.26 -18.29 -5.63
CA PHE A 142 -2.03 -18.94 -5.20
C PHE A 142 -2.25 -20.41 -4.85
N GLY A 143 -1.33 -21.26 -5.28
CA GLY A 143 -1.25 -22.69 -4.93
C GLY A 143 -1.60 -23.64 -6.07
N LEU A 144 -0.85 -24.75 -6.20
CA LEU A 144 -1.01 -25.73 -7.29
C LEU A 144 -2.40 -26.39 -7.37
N ASN A 145 -3.11 -26.45 -6.26
CA ASN A 145 -4.47 -27.02 -6.19
C ASN A 145 -5.55 -25.93 -6.05
N SER A 146 -5.19 -24.67 -6.27
CA SER A 146 -6.15 -23.56 -6.21
C SER A 146 -7.00 -23.49 -7.47
N THR A 147 -8.12 -22.76 -7.33
CA THR A 147 -8.98 -22.35 -8.43
C THR A 147 -9.14 -20.83 -8.41
N THR A 148 -9.60 -20.24 -9.48
CA THR A 148 -9.87 -18.81 -9.60
C THR A 148 -11.12 -18.38 -8.80
N GLU A 149 -12.04 -19.31 -8.54
CA GLU A 149 -13.35 -19.06 -7.93
C GLU A 149 -13.35 -18.26 -6.62
N PRO A 150 -12.44 -18.50 -5.63
CA PRO A 150 -12.43 -17.69 -4.40
C PRO A 150 -12.15 -16.22 -4.67
N MET A 151 -11.28 -15.91 -5.63
CA MET A 151 -10.94 -14.52 -5.97
C MET A 151 -12.01 -13.87 -6.85
N LEU A 152 -12.70 -14.62 -7.69
CA LEU A 152 -13.90 -14.13 -8.39
C LEU A 152 -15.02 -13.76 -7.42
N ARG A 153 -15.21 -14.53 -6.34
CA ARG A 153 -16.16 -14.17 -5.28
C ARG A 153 -15.72 -12.90 -4.53
N LEU A 154 -14.43 -12.78 -4.23
CA LEU A 154 -13.89 -11.57 -3.62
C LEU A 154 -14.16 -10.35 -4.51
N GLN A 155 -13.89 -10.44 -5.80
CA GLN A 155 -14.14 -9.36 -6.76
C GLN A 155 -15.64 -9.06 -6.92
N ALA A 156 -16.51 -10.07 -6.85
CA ALA A 156 -17.95 -9.85 -6.92
C ALA A 156 -18.47 -9.06 -5.68
N GLU A 157 -17.87 -9.23 -4.53
CA GLU A 157 -18.19 -8.49 -3.29
C GLU A 157 -17.47 -7.12 -3.25
N TRP A 158 -16.24 -7.06 -3.78
CA TRP A 158 -15.38 -5.86 -3.82
C TRP A 158 -14.91 -5.63 -5.27
N PRO A 159 -15.71 -4.91 -6.10
CA PRO A 159 -15.47 -4.77 -7.54
C PRO A 159 -14.16 -4.07 -7.92
N GLU A 160 -13.55 -3.32 -6.99
CA GLU A 160 -12.25 -2.67 -7.17
C GLU A 160 -11.04 -3.63 -7.04
N VAL A 161 -11.28 -4.89 -6.65
CA VAL A 161 -10.21 -5.89 -6.55
C VAL A 161 -9.78 -6.34 -7.94
N ILE A 162 -8.49 -6.22 -8.22
CA ILE A 162 -7.87 -6.67 -9.47
C ILE A 162 -7.39 -8.11 -9.29
N LEU A 163 -7.83 -9.02 -10.14
CA LEU A 163 -7.36 -10.40 -10.08
C LEU A 163 -5.91 -10.52 -10.57
N THR A 164 -5.12 -11.34 -9.90
CA THR A 164 -3.74 -11.60 -10.31
C THR A 164 -3.32 -13.04 -10.03
N PRO A 165 -2.58 -13.70 -10.94
CA PRO A 165 -1.93 -14.96 -10.64
C PRO A 165 -0.63 -14.70 -9.87
N HIS A 166 -0.36 -15.49 -8.83
CA HIS A 166 0.89 -15.40 -8.07
C HIS A 166 2.13 -15.61 -8.95
N SER A 167 2.19 -16.69 -9.69
CA SER A 167 3.32 -16.99 -10.57
C SER A 167 3.04 -18.21 -11.45
N THR A 168 3.81 -18.36 -12.52
CA THR A 168 3.74 -19.50 -13.44
C THR A 168 4.17 -20.83 -12.82
N TYR A 169 4.96 -20.82 -11.72
CA TYR A 169 5.42 -22.05 -11.06
C TYR A 169 4.57 -22.46 -9.85
N SER A 170 3.66 -21.62 -9.41
CA SER A 170 2.80 -21.88 -8.25
C SER A 170 1.35 -22.21 -8.59
N LEU A 171 1.00 -22.18 -9.86
CA LEU A 171 -0.34 -22.48 -10.37
C LEU A 171 -0.29 -23.57 -11.44
N GLN A 172 -1.39 -24.29 -11.62
CA GLN A 172 -1.61 -25.09 -12.83
C GLN A 172 -1.81 -24.14 -14.02
N GLU A 173 -1.38 -24.54 -15.20
CA GLU A 173 -1.48 -23.73 -16.43
C GLU A 173 -2.91 -23.24 -16.69
N GLU A 174 -3.88 -24.13 -16.52
CA GLU A 174 -5.30 -23.80 -16.71
C GLU A 174 -5.78 -22.72 -15.72
N THR A 175 -5.45 -22.85 -14.42
CA THR A 175 -5.80 -21.85 -13.40
C THR A 175 -5.12 -20.50 -13.69
N PHE A 176 -3.85 -20.55 -14.11
CA PHE A 176 -3.11 -19.33 -14.49
C PHE A 176 -3.82 -18.61 -15.63
N ARG A 177 -4.16 -19.32 -16.71
CA ARG A 177 -4.84 -18.76 -17.87
C ARG A 177 -6.21 -18.19 -17.54
N GLN A 178 -7.03 -18.93 -16.79
CA GLN A 178 -8.34 -18.46 -16.31
C GLN A 178 -8.24 -17.20 -15.47
N THR A 179 -7.20 -17.10 -14.61
CA THR A 179 -6.98 -15.91 -13.79
C THR A 179 -6.61 -14.69 -14.64
N VAL A 180 -5.75 -14.86 -15.64
CA VAL A 180 -5.37 -13.80 -16.58
C VAL A 180 -6.58 -13.34 -17.41
N GLU A 181 -7.35 -14.28 -17.95
CA GLU A 181 -8.58 -13.97 -18.70
C GLU A 181 -9.61 -13.21 -17.84
N ALA A 182 -9.74 -13.60 -16.56
CA ALA A 182 -10.66 -12.94 -15.62
C ALA A 182 -10.17 -11.58 -15.14
N ALA A 183 -8.84 -11.34 -15.10
CA ALA A 183 -8.27 -10.04 -14.80
C ALA A 183 -8.63 -8.97 -15.85
N GLY A 184 -8.91 -9.40 -17.09
CA GLY A 184 -9.20 -8.50 -18.20
C GLY A 184 -7.95 -7.83 -18.78
N ASP A 185 -8.10 -7.24 -19.95
CA ASP A 185 -7.10 -6.32 -20.51
C ASP A 185 -7.50 -4.91 -20.04
N ASP A 186 -6.90 -4.42 -18.97
CA ASP A 186 -6.91 -2.98 -18.70
C ASP A 186 -5.96 -2.30 -19.68
N ASP A 187 -6.54 -1.72 -20.76
CA ASP A 187 -5.86 -0.84 -21.71
C ASP A 187 -5.43 0.50 -21.06
#